data_48593d35260baad33797aafe0af32368
#
_entry.id   48593d35260baad33797aafe0af32368
#
_cell.length_a   1.000
_cell.length_b   1.000
_cell.length_c   1.000
_cell.angle_alpha   90.00
_cell.angle_beta   90.00
_cell.angle_gamma   90.00
#
_symmetry.space_group_name_H-M   'P 1'
#
loop_
_entity.id
_entity.type
_entity.pdbx_description
1 polymer ?
#
loop_
_entity_poly.entity_id
_entity_poly.type
_entity_poly.pdbx_seq_one_letter_code
_entity_poly.pdbx_strand_id
1 'polypeptide(L)'
;TTDTKGDLYRNYAGIAKKYYGYHTAVIDLRNPTRSDGDNMLHLVNKYMDEYLADHTDLSAKAKAEKYAKITAKTIISSGGTDSSSYGQNAFFYDAAEGVLTAAILLIAEFCPDGKRHIISVFKLIQDLLAPSKVKGKNQFQLLLAKLPDTHKAKWFAGAALNTAEQSMQSVLSTALSRLNAFLDSELEQILCFDTAIDAELFCKQKTAVFLVMPEEDNSKYFIISLILQQLYREILVVADENGGKLDNRVVFYWDEVGTIPKIESAEMMFSASRSRRVSIVPMIQSFAQLNKNYGKEGAEIIIDNCQDTIFGGFAPNSESAEVLSKSLGCK
;
A
#
# COMPACT_ATOMS: atom_id res chain seq x y z
N THR A 1 7.52 8.39 8.88
CA THR A 1 8.52 9.09 8.09
C THR A 1 9.30 8.12 7.22
N THR A 2 9.68 8.49 5.99
CA THR A 2 10.70 7.80 5.21
C THR A 2 12.09 8.23 5.71
N ASP A 3 13.08 7.35 5.64
CA ASP A 3 14.40 7.58 6.22
C ASP A 3 15.46 6.79 5.42
N THR A 4 16.14 7.45 4.48
CA THR A 4 17.08 6.80 3.56
C THR A 4 18.37 6.32 4.22
N LYS A 5 18.73 6.88 5.38
CA LYS A 5 19.98 6.56 6.10
C LYS A 5 19.76 5.85 7.43
N GLY A 6 18.51 5.79 7.91
CA GLY A 6 18.20 5.37 9.26
C GLY A 6 18.60 6.38 10.34
N ASP A 7 18.98 7.60 9.95
CA ASP A 7 19.42 8.64 10.89
C ASP A 7 18.24 9.19 11.69
N LEU A 8 17.07 9.35 11.08
CA LEU A 8 15.88 9.82 11.78
C LEU A 8 15.46 8.81 12.84
N TYR A 9 15.44 7.53 12.50
CA TYR A 9 15.14 6.47 13.46
C TYR A 9 16.15 6.45 14.61
N ARG A 10 17.46 6.39 14.30
CA ARG A 10 18.52 6.31 15.32
C ARG A 10 18.51 7.49 16.27
N ASN A 11 18.28 8.69 15.76
CA ASN A 11 18.39 9.92 16.55
C ASN A 11 17.11 10.27 17.29
N TYR A 12 15.92 9.94 16.75
CA TYR A 12 14.66 10.49 17.26
C TYR A 12 13.71 9.43 17.83
N ALA A 13 13.77 8.15 17.44
CA ALA A 13 12.83 7.15 17.94
C ALA A 13 12.88 6.99 19.46
N GLY A 14 14.10 6.93 20.02
CA GLY A 14 14.29 6.85 21.48
C GLY A 14 13.79 8.08 22.22
N ILE A 15 13.96 9.26 21.64
CA ILE A 15 13.47 10.53 22.20
C ILE A 15 11.95 10.56 22.17
N ALA A 16 11.34 10.22 21.03
CA ALA A 16 9.90 10.17 20.85
C ALA A 16 9.25 9.23 21.88
N LYS A 17 9.82 8.03 22.05
CA LYS A 17 9.33 7.04 23.02
C LYS A 17 9.49 7.51 24.46
N LYS A 18 10.72 7.91 24.86
CA LYS A 18 11.08 8.16 26.26
C LYS A 18 10.48 9.45 26.80
N TYR A 19 10.49 10.54 26.02
CA TYR A 19 10.14 11.87 26.50
C TYR A 19 8.74 12.32 26.07
N TYR A 20 8.23 11.77 24.94
CA TYR A 20 6.95 12.20 24.39
C TYR A 20 5.87 11.13 24.42
N GLY A 21 6.21 9.91 24.85
CA GLY A 21 5.25 8.81 25.02
C GLY A 21 4.71 8.25 23.70
N TYR A 22 5.50 8.32 22.62
CA TYR A 22 5.14 7.70 21.36
C TYR A 22 5.36 6.19 21.39
N HIS A 23 4.43 5.45 20.84
CA HIS A 23 4.73 4.12 20.33
C HIS A 23 5.58 4.26 19.06
N THR A 24 6.69 3.54 18.96
CA THR A 24 7.59 3.62 17.82
C THR A 24 7.63 2.30 17.10
N ALA A 25 7.47 2.31 15.78
CA ALA A 25 7.63 1.17 14.91
C ALA A 25 8.66 1.49 13.81
N VAL A 26 9.43 0.49 13.39
CA VAL A 26 10.42 0.63 12.31
C VAL A 26 10.27 -0.49 11.29
N ILE A 27 10.09 -0.14 10.05
CA ILE A 27 10.24 -1.05 8.92
C ILE A 27 11.61 -0.76 8.31
N ASP A 28 12.54 -1.67 8.54
CA ASP A 28 13.94 -1.51 8.16
C ASP A 28 14.29 -2.44 7.00
N LEU A 29 14.23 -1.91 5.77
CA LEU A 29 14.59 -2.66 4.56
C LEU A 29 16.10 -2.88 4.41
N ARG A 30 16.92 -2.19 5.21
CA ARG A 30 18.36 -2.38 5.27
C ARG A 30 18.74 -3.59 6.14
N ASN A 31 17.99 -3.80 7.23
CA ASN A 31 18.20 -4.89 8.17
C ASN A 31 16.87 -5.61 8.48
N PRO A 32 16.30 -6.33 7.52
CA PRO A 32 14.98 -6.93 7.66
C PRO A 32 14.81 -7.84 8.88
N THR A 33 15.89 -8.50 9.31
CA THR A 33 15.89 -9.35 10.52
C THR A 33 15.77 -8.58 11.85
N ARG A 34 15.91 -7.25 11.82
CA ARG A 34 15.74 -6.35 12.97
C ARG A 34 14.56 -5.41 12.81
N SER A 35 13.85 -5.55 11.71
CA SER A 35 12.63 -4.80 11.43
C SER A 35 11.47 -5.29 12.28
N ASP A 36 10.55 -4.40 12.58
CA ASP A 36 9.22 -4.80 12.98
C ASP A 36 8.48 -5.40 11.77
N GLY A 37 7.46 -6.23 12.04
CA GLY A 37 6.64 -6.83 10.99
C GLY A 37 5.63 -5.83 10.42
N ASP A 38 5.23 -6.07 9.18
CA ASP A 38 4.15 -5.37 8.50
C ASP A 38 3.35 -6.36 7.64
N ASN A 39 2.45 -7.07 8.29
CA ASN A 39 1.53 -7.95 7.58
C ASN A 39 0.43 -7.11 6.91
N MET A 40 0.55 -6.92 5.61
CA MET A 40 -0.40 -6.16 4.81
C MET A 40 -1.86 -6.65 4.92
N LEU A 41 -2.10 -7.87 5.39
CA LEU A 41 -3.42 -8.43 5.60
C LEU A 41 -3.93 -8.25 7.03
N HIS A 42 -3.22 -7.51 7.89
CA HIS A 42 -3.55 -7.37 9.32
C HIS A 42 -5.01 -6.99 9.57
N LEU A 43 -5.47 -5.89 8.97
CA LEU A 43 -6.87 -5.44 9.18
C LEU A 43 -7.89 -6.39 8.56
N VAL A 44 -7.55 -7.04 7.43
CA VAL A 44 -8.41 -8.08 6.85
C VAL A 44 -8.56 -9.24 7.81
N ASN A 45 -7.45 -9.72 8.37
CA ASN A 45 -7.43 -10.84 9.33
C ASN A 45 -8.21 -10.50 10.59
N LYS A 46 -7.95 -9.31 11.17
CA LYS A 46 -8.63 -8.81 12.37
C LYS A 46 -10.16 -8.85 12.23
N TYR A 47 -10.69 -8.24 11.18
CA TYR A 47 -12.14 -8.19 10.97
C TYR A 47 -12.72 -9.50 10.49
N MET A 48 -11.93 -10.34 9.82
CA MET A 48 -12.37 -11.70 9.52
C MET A 48 -12.50 -12.55 10.79
N ASP A 49 -11.57 -12.42 11.74
CA ASP A 49 -11.64 -13.12 13.03
C ASP A 49 -12.86 -12.67 13.85
N GLU A 50 -13.16 -11.37 13.87
CA GLU A 50 -14.35 -10.83 14.52
C GLU A 50 -15.63 -11.44 13.89
N TYR A 51 -15.70 -11.49 12.56
CA TYR A 51 -16.83 -12.12 11.86
C TYR A 51 -16.94 -13.63 12.09
N LEU A 52 -15.82 -14.35 12.13
CA LEU A 52 -15.79 -15.79 12.38
C LEU A 52 -16.17 -16.13 13.84
N ALA A 53 -15.89 -15.22 14.78
CA ALA A 53 -16.32 -15.34 16.17
C ALA A 53 -17.83 -15.09 16.33
N ASP A 54 -18.40 -14.18 15.54
CA ASP A 54 -19.84 -13.88 15.50
C ASP A 54 -20.30 -13.66 14.05
N HIS A 55 -20.85 -14.69 13.43
CA HIS A 55 -21.36 -14.65 12.06
C HIS A 55 -22.54 -13.68 11.85
N THR A 56 -23.10 -13.11 12.90
CA THR A 56 -24.13 -12.07 12.80
C THR A 56 -23.55 -10.68 12.65
N ASP A 57 -22.25 -10.49 12.93
CA ASP A 57 -21.54 -9.22 12.72
C ASP A 57 -21.21 -8.98 11.24
N LEU A 58 -22.22 -8.52 10.50
CA LEU A 58 -22.08 -8.15 9.10
C LEU A 58 -21.20 -6.90 8.92
N SER A 59 -21.01 -6.09 9.96
CA SER A 59 -20.11 -4.93 9.92
C SER A 59 -18.65 -5.37 9.84
N ALA A 60 -18.23 -6.29 10.70
CA ALA A 60 -16.90 -6.88 10.65
C ALA A 60 -16.62 -7.52 9.28
N LYS A 61 -17.58 -8.31 8.77
CA LYS A 61 -17.49 -8.89 7.43
C LYS A 61 -17.25 -7.83 6.34
N ALA A 62 -18.07 -6.77 6.34
CA ALA A 62 -17.96 -5.69 5.36
C ALA A 62 -16.60 -4.97 5.45
N LYS A 63 -16.05 -4.80 6.66
CA LYS A 63 -14.72 -4.22 6.87
C LYS A 63 -13.61 -5.13 6.32
N ALA A 64 -13.66 -6.43 6.60
CA ALA A 64 -12.71 -7.40 6.03
C ALA A 64 -12.71 -7.34 4.49
N GLU A 65 -13.89 -7.32 3.86
CA GLU A 65 -14.05 -7.20 2.41
C GLU A 65 -13.47 -5.87 1.88
N LYS A 66 -13.72 -4.76 2.58
CA LYS A 66 -13.22 -3.43 2.23
C LYS A 66 -11.69 -3.37 2.27
N TYR A 67 -11.07 -3.85 3.36
CA TYR A 67 -9.62 -3.85 3.50
C TYR A 67 -8.96 -4.83 2.52
N ALA A 68 -9.54 -6.00 2.25
CA ALA A 68 -9.05 -6.91 1.21
C ALA A 68 -9.01 -6.25 -0.17
N LYS A 69 -10.06 -5.50 -0.52
CA LYS A 69 -10.12 -4.73 -1.77
C LYS A 69 -9.08 -3.60 -1.81
N ILE A 70 -8.86 -2.89 -0.70
CA ILE A 70 -7.83 -1.85 -0.59
C ILE A 70 -6.45 -2.44 -0.86
N THR A 71 -6.11 -3.55 -0.20
CA THR A 71 -4.82 -4.22 -0.35
C THR A 71 -4.64 -4.72 -1.79
N ALA A 72 -5.63 -5.41 -2.35
CA ALA A 72 -5.58 -5.90 -3.73
C ALA A 72 -5.36 -4.76 -4.74
N LYS A 73 -6.14 -3.68 -4.62
CA LYS A 73 -6.01 -2.50 -5.47
C LYS A 73 -4.63 -1.85 -5.35
N THR A 74 -4.10 -1.75 -4.13
CA THR A 74 -2.78 -1.17 -3.89
C THR A 74 -1.69 -1.99 -4.57
N ILE A 75 -1.74 -3.32 -4.46
CA ILE A 75 -0.77 -4.23 -5.11
C ILE A 75 -0.88 -4.16 -6.63
N ILE A 76 -2.07 -4.19 -7.19
CA ILE A 76 -2.26 -4.14 -8.65
C ILE A 76 -1.77 -2.80 -9.21
N SER A 77 -2.03 -1.69 -8.54
CA SER A 77 -1.61 -0.36 -8.98
C SER A 77 -0.12 -0.05 -8.76
N SER A 78 0.58 -0.79 -7.90
CA SER A 78 2.00 -0.53 -7.56
C SER A 78 3.00 -0.73 -8.70
N GLY A 79 2.57 -1.23 -9.84
CA GLY A 79 3.46 -1.55 -10.97
C GLY A 79 3.84 -0.36 -11.88
N GLY A 80 3.61 0.88 -11.47
CA GLY A 80 4.07 2.07 -12.18
C GLY A 80 3.39 2.38 -13.51
N THR A 81 2.31 1.68 -13.83
CA THR A 81 1.47 2.00 -14.98
C THR A 81 0.19 2.66 -14.48
N ASP A 82 -0.01 3.92 -14.83
CA ASP A 82 -1.28 4.61 -14.54
C ASP A 82 -2.46 3.77 -15.03
N SER A 83 -3.53 3.72 -14.27
CA SER A 83 -4.76 3.01 -14.69
C SER A 83 -5.29 3.53 -16.03
N SER A 84 -5.00 4.79 -16.38
CA SER A 84 -5.26 5.39 -17.70
C SER A 84 -4.39 4.79 -18.80
N SER A 85 -3.24 4.20 -18.49
CA SER A 85 -2.30 3.62 -19.45
C SER A 85 -2.57 2.13 -19.75
N TYR A 86 -3.48 1.48 -19.02
CA TYR A 86 -3.81 0.08 -19.25
C TYR A 86 -4.45 -0.19 -20.62
N GLY A 87 -5.07 0.81 -21.21
CA GLY A 87 -5.63 0.72 -22.57
C GLY A 87 -6.49 -0.53 -22.75
N GLN A 88 -6.20 -1.32 -23.79
CA GLN A 88 -6.90 -2.57 -24.07
C GLN A 88 -6.69 -3.66 -23.00
N ASN A 89 -5.72 -3.50 -22.11
CA ASN A 89 -5.40 -4.46 -21.04
C ASN A 89 -6.14 -4.15 -19.72
N ALA A 90 -6.90 -3.07 -19.63
CA ALA A 90 -7.60 -2.66 -18.42
C ALA A 90 -8.41 -3.81 -17.79
N PHE A 91 -9.11 -4.58 -18.61
CA PHE A 91 -9.86 -5.75 -18.17
C PHE A 91 -9.02 -6.76 -17.37
N PHE A 92 -7.78 -7.03 -17.80
CA PHE A 92 -6.93 -8.01 -17.10
C PHE A 92 -6.49 -7.52 -15.72
N TYR A 93 -6.26 -6.23 -15.57
CA TYR A 93 -5.90 -5.62 -14.27
C TYR A 93 -7.11 -5.57 -13.33
N ASP A 94 -8.27 -5.17 -13.82
CA ASP A 94 -9.49 -5.15 -13.01
C ASP A 94 -9.90 -6.56 -12.57
N ALA A 95 -9.83 -7.52 -13.48
CA ALA A 95 -10.11 -8.93 -13.15
C ALA A 95 -9.07 -9.52 -12.19
N ALA A 96 -7.78 -9.12 -12.32
CA ALA A 96 -6.71 -9.53 -11.40
C ALA A 96 -6.89 -8.93 -10.00
N GLU A 97 -7.37 -7.67 -9.89
CA GLU A 97 -7.75 -7.07 -8.60
C GLU A 97 -8.86 -7.89 -7.92
N GLY A 98 -9.89 -8.30 -8.68
CA GLY A 98 -10.96 -9.15 -8.18
C GLY A 98 -10.47 -10.51 -7.70
N VAL A 99 -9.63 -11.18 -8.48
CA VAL A 99 -9.03 -12.47 -8.10
C VAL A 99 -8.16 -12.33 -6.86
N LEU A 100 -7.34 -11.29 -6.79
CA LEU A 100 -6.48 -11.02 -5.65
C LEU A 100 -7.30 -10.75 -4.39
N THR A 101 -8.37 -9.95 -4.50
CA THR A 101 -9.32 -9.71 -3.41
C THR A 101 -9.95 -11.03 -2.92
N ALA A 102 -10.38 -11.89 -3.85
CA ALA A 102 -10.94 -13.20 -3.51
C ALA A 102 -9.90 -14.09 -2.81
N ALA A 103 -8.68 -14.14 -3.30
CA ALA A 103 -7.60 -14.93 -2.70
C ALA A 103 -7.23 -14.42 -1.30
N ILE A 104 -7.16 -13.11 -1.08
CA ILE A 104 -6.93 -12.50 0.24
C ILE A 104 -8.02 -12.93 1.22
N LEU A 105 -9.30 -12.84 0.83
CA LEU A 105 -10.41 -13.24 1.69
C LEU A 105 -10.36 -14.74 2.03
N LEU A 106 -10.04 -15.60 1.05
CA LEU A 106 -9.89 -17.04 1.29
C LEU A 106 -8.74 -17.34 2.26
N ILE A 107 -7.62 -16.66 2.14
CA ILE A 107 -6.49 -16.81 3.07
C ILE A 107 -6.89 -16.34 4.47
N ALA A 108 -7.56 -15.20 4.59
CA ALA A 108 -8.00 -14.68 5.89
C ALA A 108 -9.03 -15.58 6.58
N GLU A 109 -9.94 -16.22 5.82
CA GLU A 109 -11.02 -17.03 6.36
C GLU A 109 -10.61 -18.47 6.67
N PHE A 110 -9.77 -19.09 5.82
CA PHE A 110 -9.52 -20.54 5.88
C PHE A 110 -8.11 -20.93 6.30
N CYS A 111 -7.15 -20.01 6.30
CA CYS A 111 -5.80 -20.33 6.73
C CYS A 111 -5.63 -20.18 8.24
N PRO A 112 -4.81 -21.03 8.87
CA PRO A 112 -4.49 -20.88 10.29
C PRO A 112 -3.65 -19.63 10.53
N ASP A 113 -3.66 -19.14 11.77
CA ASP A 113 -2.80 -18.05 12.22
C ASP A 113 -1.34 -18.30 11.88
N GLY A 114 -0.59 -17.24 11.62
CA GLY A 114 0.79 -17.30 11.19
C GLY A 114 0.99 -17.72 9.71
N LYS A 115 -0.12 -18.04 8.99
CA LYS A 115 -0.09 -18.28 7.52
C LYS A 115 -0.99 -17.32 6.75
N ARG A 116 -1.58 -16.34 7.40
CA ARG A 116 -2.48 -15.36 6.80
C ARG A 116 -1.71 -14.09 6.40
N HIS A 117 -0.89 -14.21 5.36
CA HIS A 117 -0.02 -13.14 4.85
C HIS A 117 0.09 -13.21 3.32
N ILE A 118 0.70 -12.19 2.70
CA ILE A 118 0.73 -12.02 1.25
C ILE A 118 1.43 -13.17 0.50
N ILE A 119 2.43 -13.81 1.10
CA ILE A 119 3.11 -14.95 0.49
C ILE A 119 2.19 -16.17 0.38
N SER A 120 1.27 -16.35 1.33
CA SER A 120 0.26 -17.41 1.23
C SER A 120 -0.75 -17.12 0.12
N VAL A 121 -1.08 -15.84 -0.12
CA VAL A 121 -1.90 -15.42 -1.27
C VAL A 121 -1.18 -15.73 -2.58
N PHE A 122 0.12 -15.45 -2.67
CA PHE A 122 0.94 -15.83 -3.82
C PHE A 122 0.87 -17.33 -4.09
N LYS A 123 1.14 -18.17 -3.08
CA LYS A 123 1.11 -19.62 -3.21
C LYS A 123 -0.26 -20.12 -3.64
N LEU A 124 -1.32 -19.59 -3.07
CA LEU A 124 -2.69 -19.94 -3.47
C LEU A 124 -2.92 -19.66 -4.96
N ILE A 125 -2.59 -18.45 -5.44
CA ILE A 125 -2.77 -18.09 -6.86
C ILE A 125 -1.89 -18.97 -7.76
N GLN A 126 -0.65 -19.27 -7.36
CA GLN A 126 0.23 -20.17 -8.08
C GLN A 126 -0.36 -21.58 -8.21
N ASP A 127 -0.92 -22.12 -7.13
CA ASP A 127 -1.57 -23.44 -7.14
C ASP A 127 -2.83 -23.44 -8.02
N LEU A 128 -3.55 -22.31 -8.09
CA LEU A 128 -4.73 -22.16 -8.94
C LEU A 128 -4.41 -22.18 -10.44
N LEU A 129 -3.16 -21.87 -10.83
CA LEU A 129 -2.68 -22.00 -12.21
C LEU A 129 -2.41 -23.45 -12.61
N ALA A 130 -2.24 -24.37 -11.65
CA ALA A 130 -1.99 -25.76 -11.93
C ALA A 130 -3.16 -26.41 -12.69
N PRO A 131 -2.89 -27.31 -13.66
CA PRO A 131 -3.94 -28.02 -14.38
C PRO A 131 -4.84 -28.81 -13.42
N SER A 132 -6.15 -28.78 -13.67
CA SER A 132 -7.10 -29.59 -12.92
C SER A 132 -7.15 -31.03 -13.49
N LYS A 133 -7.46 -32.00 -12.61
CA LYS A 133 -7.76 -33.37 -13.02
C LYS A 133 -9.16 -33.51 -13.67
N VAL A 134 -9.99 -32.47 -13.57
CA VAL A 134 -11.34 -32.45 -14.12
C VAL A 134 -11.32 -31.78 -15.49
N LYS A 135 -11.65 -32.52 -16.54
CA LYS A 135 -11.69 -32.01 -17.91
C LYS A 135 -12.61 -30.79 -18.02
N GLY A 136 -12.11 -29.69 -18.59
CA GLY A 136 -12.87 -28.45 -18.80
C GLY A 136 -13.04 -27.56 -17.57
N LYS A 137 -12.32 -27.87 -16.46
CA LYS A 137 -12.28 -26.99 -15.26
C LYS A 137 -10.83 -26.82 -14.82
N ASN A 138 -10.48 -25.62 -14.36
CA ASN A 138 -9.21 -25.34 -13.70
C ASN A 138 -9.33 -25.47 -12.17
N GLN A 139 -8.18 -25.42 -11.48
CA GLN A 139 -8.14 -25.54 -10.01
C GLN A 139 -8.91 -24.40 -9.33
N PHE A 140 -8.87 -23.18 -9.89
CA PHE A 140 -9.58 -22.04 -9.37
C PHE A 140 -11.09 -22.25 -9.36
N GLN A 141 -11.65 -22.72 -10.48
CA GLN A 141 -13.07 -23.04 -10.59
C GLN A 141 -13.48 -24.15 -9.62
N LEU A 142 -12.62 -25.15 -9.44
CA LEU A 142 -12.89 -26.26 -8.51
C LEU A 142 -12.87 -25.79 -7.05
N LEU A 143 -11.95 -24.91 -6.69
CA LEU A 143 -11.88 -24.34 -5.35
C LEU A 143 -13.16 -23.53 -5.05
N LEU A 144 -13.50 -22.61 -5.93
CA LEU A 144 -14.65 -21.72 -5.73
C LEU A 144 -15.99 -22.49 -5.81
N ALA A 145 -16.07 -23.59 -6.55
CA ALA A 145 -17.27 -24.44 -6.59
C ALA A 145 -17.59 -25.08 -5.23
N LYS A 146 -16.62 -25.20 -4.32
CA LYS A 146 -16.84 -25.72 -2.96
C LYS A 146 -17.48 -24.71 -2.01
N LEU A 147 -17.46 -23.43 -2.37
CA LEU A 147 -18.02 -22.36 -1.55
C LEU A 147 -19.52 -22.17 -1.85
N PRO A 148 -20.32 -21.68 -0.90
CA PRO A 148 -21.69 -21.25 -1.14
C PRO A 148 -21.78 -20.20 -2.25
N ASP A 149 -22.91 -20.15 -2.97
CA ASP A 149 -23.07 -19.16 -4.05
C ASP A 149 -23.13 -17.72 -3.55
N THR A 150 -23.48 -17.54 -2.28
CA THR A 150 -23.48 -16.23 -1.60
C THR A 150 -22.10 -15.78 -1.13
N HIS A 151 -21.07 -16.62 -1.29
CA HIS A 151 -19.73 -16.30 -0.81
C HIS A 151 -19.08 -15.21 -1.64
N LYS A 152 -18.61 -14.15 -0.98
CA LYS A 152 -18.06 -12.93 -1.65
C LYS A 152 -16.83 -13.20 -2.50
N ALA A 153 -15.98 -14.16 -2.15
CA ALA A 153 -14.85 -14.53 -2.99
C ALA A 153 -15.28 -14.97 -4.40
N LYS A 154 -16.43 -15.63 -4.54
CA LYS A 154 -17.00 -15.96 -5.87
C LYS A 154 -17.37 -14.70 -6.64
N TRP A 155 -17.94 -13.72 -5.97
CA TRP A 155 -18.40 -12.48 -6.61
C TRP A 155 -17.22 -11.62 -7.04
N PHE A 156 -16.20 -11.46 -6.20
CA PHE A 156 -14.99 -10.74 -6.56
C PHE A 156 -14.23 -11.40 -7.71
N ALA A 157 -14.16 -12.72 -7.74
CA ALA A 157 -13.54 -13.48 -8.83
C ALA A 157 -14.43 -13.59 -10.08
N GLY A 158 -15.67 -13.09 -10.04
CA GLY A 158 -16.69 -13.33 -11.09
C GLY A 158 -16.25 -12.88 -12.48
N ALA A 159 -15.55 -11.74 -12.59
CA ALA A 159 -15.03 -11.27 -13.87
C ALA A 159 -14.06 -12.28 -14.52
N ALA A 160 -13.15 -12.86 -13.73
CA ALA A 160 -12.21 -13.87 -14.20
C ALA A 160 -12.90 -15.21 -14.50
N LEU A 161 -13.87 -15.62 -13.65
CA LEU A 161 -14.58 -16.90 -13.80
C LEU A 161 -15.41 -17.01 -15.07
N ASN A 162 -15.95 -15.88 -15.53
CA ASN A 162 -16.85 -15.84 -16.69
C ASN A 162 -16.09 -15.63 -18.02
N THR A 163 -14.77 -15.76 -18.03
CA THR A 163 -13.94 -15.62 -19.22
C THR A 163 -13.52 -16.98 -19.79
N ALA A 164 -13.06 -16.99 -21.05
CA ALA A 164 -12.41 -18.17 -21.64
C ALA A 164 -11.17 -18.56 -20.83
N GLU A 165 -10.83 -19.85 -20.83
CA GLU A 165 -9.71 -20.41 -20.04
C GLU A 165 -8.39 -19.65 -20.28
N GLN A 166 -8.08 -19.31 -21.53
CA GLN A 166 -6.88 -18.54 -21.88
C GLN A 166 -6.87 -17.14 -21.23
N SER A 167 -8.00 -16.45 -21.26
CA SER A 167 -8.14 -15.12 -20.62
C SER A 167 -8.00 -15.23 -19.10
N MET A 168 -8.56 -16.27 -18.49
CA MET A 168 -8.41 -16.53 -17.06
C MET A 168 -6.95 -16.78 -16.68
N GLN A 169 -6.21 -17.56 -17.47
CA GLN A 169 -4.77 -17.76 -17.24
C GLN A 169 -4.01 -16.43 -17.32
N SER A 170 -4.38 -15.55 -18.25
CA SER A 170 -3.79 -14.22 -18.35
C SER A 170 -4.09 -13.36 -17.12
N VAL A 171 -5.31 -13.40 -16.59
CA VAL A 171 -5.68 -12.71 -15.34
C VAL A 171 -4.86 -13.22 -14.16
N LEU A 172 -4.78 -14.54 -13.98
CA LEU A 172 -4.02 -15.14 -12.87
C LEU A 172 -2.52 -14.83 -13.00
N SER A 173 -1.97 -14.87 -14.23
CA SER A 173 -0.58 -14.50 -14.49
C SER A 173 -0.31 -13.03 -14.22
N THR A 174 -1.29 -12.15 -14.49
CA THR A 174 -1.18 -10.72 -14.17
C THR A 174 -1.12 -10.52 -12.65
N ALA A 175 -2.01 -11.15 -11.89
CA ALA A 175 -1.98 -11.10 -10.43
C ALA A 175 -0.66 -11.64 -9.87
N LEU A 176 -0.20 -12.78 -10.38
CA LEU A 176 1.04 -13.43 -9.95
C LEU A 176 2.28 -12.58 -10.26
N SER A 177 2.30 -11.94 -11.43
CA SER A 177 3.38 -11.02 -11.82
C SER A 177 3.54 -9.85 -10.83
N ARG A 178 2.44 -9.32 -10.31
CA ARG A 178 2.48 -8.27 -9.28
C ARG A 178 2.98 -8.80 -7.94
N LEU A 179 2.65 -10.04 -7.60
CA LEU A 179 3.07 -10.66 -6.36
C LEU A 179 4.52 -11.17 -6.38
N ASN A 180 5.12 -11.39 -7.56
CA ASN A 180 6.52 -11.84 -7.67
C ASN A 180 7.50 -10.89 -6.97
N ALA A 181 7.21 -9.59 -6.94
CA ALA A 181 8.05 -8.60 -6.28
C ALA A 181 8.20 -8.83 -4.76
N PHE A 182 7.27 -9.59 -4.14
CA PHE A 182 7.31 -9.92 -2.71
C PHE A 182 8.12 -11.18 -2.39
N LEU A 183 8.55 -11.94 -3.41
CA LEU A 183 9.30 -13.19 -3.25
C LEU A 183 10.80 -12.91 -3.00
N ASP A 184 11.08 -12.38 -1.85
CA ASP A 184 12.41 -12.08 -1.37
C ASP A 184 12.48 -12.52 0.10
N SER A 185 13.42 -13.42 0.42
CA SER A 185 13.54 -13.99 1.76
C SER A 185 13.77 -12.95 2.86
N GLU A 186 14.31 -11.79 2.52
CA GLU A 186 14.47 -10.68 3.45
C GLU A 186 13.14 -9.93 3.64
N LEU A 187 12.37 -9.70 2.55
CA LEU A 187 11.04 -9.11 2.66
C LEU A 187 10.05 -10.01 3.38
N GLU A 188 10.18 -11.33 3.24
CA GLU A 188 9.35 -12.31 3.97
C GLU A 188 9.51 -12.14 5.49
N GLN A 189 10.68 -11.72 5.99
CA GLN A 189 10.89 -11.43 7.43
C GLN A 189 10.03 -10.27 7.92
N ILE A 190 9.68 -9.35 7.05
CA ILE A 190 8.80 -8.20 7.37
C ILE A 190 7.34 -8.58 7.15
N LEU A 191 7.02 -9.17 5.99
CA LEU A 191 5.64 -9.30 5.50
C LEU A 191 4.87 -10.51 6.07
N CYS A 192 5.57 -11.49 6.66
CA CYS A 192 4.94 -12.72 7.18
C CYS A 192 4.67 -12.70 8.69
N PHE A 193 5.05 -11.63 9.39
CA PHE A 193 4.85 -11.50 10.83
C PHE A 193 3.73 -10.49 11.16
N ASP A 194 3.31 -10.48 12.43
CA ASP A 194 2.32 -9.54 12.92
C ASP A 194 2.78 -8.10 12.70
N THR A 195 1.85 -7.25 12.30
CA THR A 195 2.17 -5.86 11.99
C THR A 195 2.36 -5.01 13.24
N ALA A 196 3.40 -4.17 13.21
CA ALA A 196 3.56 -3.06 14.14
C ALA A 196 2.81 -1.78 13.69
N ILE A 197 2.24 -1.78 12.47
CA ILE A 197 1.55 -0.65 11.84
C ILE A 197 0.06 -0.98 11.71
N ASP A 198 -0.72 -0.69 12.73
CA ASP A 198 -2.19 -0.74 12.68
C ASP A 198 -2.72 0.68 12.44
N ALA A 199 -3.38 0.91 11.31
CA ALA A 199 -3.87 2.23 10.91
C ALA A 199 -4.91 2.79 11.89
N GLU A 200 -5.71 1.95 12.53
CA GLU A 200 -6.72 2.36 13.49
C GLU A 200 -6.07 2.82 14.79
N LEU A 201 -5.09 2.07 15.30
CA LEU A 201 -4.30 2.46 16.47
C LEU A 201 -3.43 3.68 16.17
N PHE A 202 -2.83 3.73 14.98
CA PHE A 202 -2.02 4.86 14.52
C PHE A 202 -2.78 6.19 14.55
N CYS A 203 -4.05 6.19 14.19
CA CYS A 203 -4.90 7.38 14.23
C CYS A 203 -5.36 7.78 15.64
N LYS A 204 -5.42 6.83 16.59
CA LYS A 204 -5.97 7.05 17.94
C LYS A 204 -4.91 7.38 18.99
N GLN A 205 -3.69 6.94 18.82
CA GLN A 205 -2.60 7.10 19.79
C GLN A 205 -1.37 7.76 19.18
N LYS A 206 -0.48 8.27 20.05
CA LYS A 206 0.80 8.82 19.60
C LYS A 206 1.68 7.70 19.05
N THR A 207 1.84 7.63 17.74
CA THR A 207 2.65 6.62 17.06
C THR A 207 3.62 7.30 16.09
N ALA A 208 4.85 6.83 16.04
CA ALA A 208 5.86 7.25 15.07
C ALA A 208 6.38 6.02 14.31
N VAL A 209 6.11 5.98 13.01
CA VAL A 209 6.56 4.93 12.11
C VAL A 209 7.75 5.43 11.30
N PHE A 210 8.83 4.66 11.28
CA PHE A 210 10.04 4.93 10.51
C PHE A 210 10.17 3.86 9.42
N LEU A 211 10.30 4.31 8.17
CA LEU A 211 10.47 3.47 7.00
C LEU A 211 11.90 3.66 6.50
N VAL A 212 12.80 2.77 6.92
CA VAL A 212 14.24 2.86 6.64
C VAL A 212 14.55 2.18 5.32
N MET A 213 15.25 2.88 4.43
CA MET A 213 15.60 2.43 3.09
C MET A 213 17.12 2.32 2.92
N PRO A 214 17.65 1.27 2.27
CA PRO A 214 19.08 1.18 1.95
C PRO A 214 19.44 2.17 0.82
N GLU A 215 20.51 2.94 0.96
CA GLU A 215 20.98 3.84 -0.11
C GLU A 215 21.56 3.07 -1.30
N GLU A 216 22.18 1.93 -1.03
CA GLU A 216 22.89 1.10 -1.99
C GLU A 216 21.98 0.22 -2.87
N ASP A 217 20.75 -0.04 -2.44
CA ASP A 217 19.82 -0.92 -3.15
C ASP A 217 18.39 -0.36 -3.12
N ASN A 218 17.93 0.08 -4.26
CA ASN A 218 16.57 0.62 -4.43
C ASN A 218 15.54 -0.43 -4.91
N SER A 219 15.95 -1.68 -5.07
CA SER A 219 15.07 -2.75 -5.59
C SER A 219 13.84 -2.97 -4.71
N LYS A 220 13.97 -2.73 -3.39
CA LYS A 220 12.92 -2.91 -2.39
C LYS A 220 12.09 -1.63 -2.11
N TYR A 221 12.42 -0.50 -2.74
CA TYR A 221 11.74 0.77 -2.46
C TYR A 221 10.24 0.75 -2.83
N PHE A 222 9.83 -0.16 -3.73
CA PHE A 222 8.42 -0.32 -4.05
C PHE A 222 7.57 -0.68 -2.81
N ILE A 223 8.14 -1.38 -1.82
CA ILE A 223 7.48 -1.72 -0.55
C ILE A 223 7.13 -0.44 0.22
N ILE A 224 8.03 0.55 0.25
CA ILE A 224 7.76 1.83 0.94
C ILE A 224 6.59 2.57 0.28
N SER A 225 6.60 2.65 -1.06
CA SER A 225 5.48 3.22 -1.82
C SER A 225 4.16 2.50 -1.51
N LEU A 226 4.23 1.18 -1.43
CA LEU A 226 3.08 0.32 -1.15
C LEU A 226 2.53 0.54 0.28
N ILE A 227 3.40 0.53 1.29
CA ILE A 227 3.03 0.77 2.69
C ILE A 227 2.40 2.17 2.84
N LEU A 228 3.01 3.19 2.24
CA LEU A 228 2.48 4.55 2.31
C LEU A 228 1.09 4.66 1.67
N GLN A 229 0.88 4.02 0.50
CA GLN A 229 -0.42 4.00 -0.17
C GLN A 229 -1.47 3.24 0.64
N GLN A 230 -1.11 2.07 1.16
CA GLN A 230 -2.03 1.25 1.94
C GLN A 230 -2.41 1.98 3.23
N LEU A 231 -1.43 2.43 4.01
CA LEU A 231 -1.65 3.16 5.25
C LEU A 231 -2.53 4.40 5.03
N TYR A 232 -2.29 5.17 3.97
CA TYR A 232 -3.14 6.31 3.64
C TYR A 232 -4.59 5.92 3.37
N ARG A 233 -4.81 4.87 2.57
CA ARG A 233 -6.17 4.39 2.26
C ARG A 233 -6.90 3.88 3.51
N GLU A 234 -6.18 3.19 4.39
CA GLU A 234 -6.70 2.73 5.68
C GLU A 234 -7.04 3.89 6.61
N ILE A 235 -6.18 4.91 6.68
CA ILE A 235 -6.43 6.16 7.42
C ILE A 235 -7.68 6.87 6.90
N LEU A 236 -7.95 6.87 5.59
CA LEU A 236 -9.17 7.45 5.04
C LEU A 236 -10.42 6.69 5.52
N VAL A 237 -10.35 5.36 5.65
CA VAL A 237 -11.45 4.56 6.21
C VAL A 237 -11.73 4.99 7.65
N VAL A 238 -10.68 5.12 8.47
CA VAL A 238 -10.81 5.59 9.85
C VAL A 238 -11.41 6.99 9.91
N ALA A 239 -10.97 7.89 9.02
CA ALA A 239 -11.51 9.25 8.96
C ALA A 239 -13.00 9.25 8.57
N ASP A 240 -13.41 8.42 7.60
CA ASP A 240 -14.81 8.32 7.16
C ASP A 240 -15.70 7.78 8.29
N GLU A 241 -15.24 6.80 9.06
CA GLU A 241 -15.95 6.28 10.23
C GLU A 241 -16.08 7.33 11.36
N ASN A 242 -15.13 8.26 11.46
CA ASN A 242 -15.14 9.38 12.42
C ASN A 242 -15.81 10.65 11.86
N GLY A 243 -16.79 10.53 10.98
CA GLY A 243 -17.54 11.67 10.46
C GLY A 243 -16.76 12.53 9.47
N GLY A 244 -15.82 11.94 8.76
CA GLY A 244 -15.09 12.53 7.64
C GLY A 244 -13.73 13.14 7.99
N LYS A 245 -13.29 13.10 9.24
CA LYS A 245 -11.97 13.60 9.66
C LYS A 245 -11.43 12.83 10.87
N LEU A 246 -10.12 12.78 11.00
CA LEU A 246 -9.45 12.19 12.16
C LEU A 246 -9.58 13.08 13.41
N ASP A 247 -9.59 12.47 14.60
CA ASP A 247 -9.51 13.22 15.86
C ASP A 247 -8.12 13.80 16.08
N ASN A 248 -7.09 13.03 15.78
CA ASN A 248 -5.69 13.45 15.84
C ASN A 248 -5.15 13.74 14.44
N ARG A 249 -4.18 14.65 14.34
CA ARG A 249 -3.50 14.92 13.08
C ARG A 249 -2.49 13.82 12.78
N VAL A 250 -2.54 13.29 11.57
CA VAL A 250 -1.50 12.42 11.01
C VAL A 250 -0.57 13.26 10.14
N VAL A 251 0.74 13.08 10.29
CA VAL A 251 1.74 13.77 9.48
C VAL A 251 2.64 12.75 8.80
N PHE A 252 2.70 12.82 7.48
CA PHE A 252 3.65 12.07 6.66
C PHE A 252 4.87 12.96 6.38
N TYR A 253 6.03 12.59 6.87
CA TYR A 253 7.30 13.18 6.48
C TYR A 253 7.93 12.28 5.40
N TRP A 254 7.91 12.74 4.17
CA TRP A 254 8.47 12.03 3.02
C TRP A 254 9.86 12.55 2.71
N ASP A 255 10.83 12.04 3.46
CA ASP A 255 12.23 12.39 3.21
C ASP A 255 12.69 11.73 1.90
N GLU A 256 13.38 12.52 1.08
CA GLU A 256 13.88 12.13 -0.24
C GLU A 256 12.82 11.46 -1.16
N VAL A 257 11.60 11.98 -1.17
CA VAL A 257 10.48 11.41 -1.96
C VAL A 257 10.81 11.29 -3.46
N GLY A 258 11.75 12.07 -3.97
CA GLY A 258 12.21 11.97 -5.36
C GLY A 258 12.96 10.68 -5.69
N THR A 259 13.42 9.92 -4.69
CA THR A 259 14.11 8.62 -4.87
C THR A 259 13.16 7.43 -4.72
N ILE A 260 12.01 7.63 -4.08
CA ILE A 260 10.98 6.59 -3.90
C ILE A 260 10.22 6.42 -5.21
N PRO A 261 9.91 5.19 -5.65
CA PRO A 261 9.03 4.97 -6.80
C PRO A 261 7.71 5.72 -6.65
N LYS A 262 7.13 6.14 -7.78
CA LYS A 262 5.86 6.86 -7.81
C LYS A 262 4.83 6.23 -6.85
N ILE A 263 4.28 7.06 -5.96
CA ILE A 263 3.14 6.71 -5.13
C ILE A 263 1.90 7.06 -5.95
N GLU A 264 1.21 6.06 -6.48
CA GLU A 264 0.13 6.23 -7.47
C GLU A 264 -0.98 7.20 -7.05
N SER A 265 -1.25 7.30 -5.75
CA SER A 265 -2.28 8.20 -5.24
C SER A 265 -1.73 9.53 -4.72
N ALA A 266 -0.43 9.84 -4.92
CA ALA A 266 0.18 11.03 -4.32
C ALA A 266 -0.55 12.32 -4.66
N GLU A 267 -0.87 12.57 -5.92
CA GLU A 267 -1.59 13.77 -6.36
C GLU A 267 -2.92 13.94 -5.62
N MET A 268 -3.68 12.85 -5.47
CA MET A 268 -4.93 12.85 -4.70
C MET A 268 -4.67 13.01 -3.20
N MET A 269 -3.58 12.40 -2.68
CA MET A 269 -3.19 12.55 -1.28
C MET A 269 -2.94 14.01 -0.95
N PHE A 270 -2.18 14.73 -1.76
CA PHE A 270 -1.90 16.15 -1.55
C PHE A 270 -3.17 17.02 -1.66
N SER A 271 -4.03 16.74 -2.64
CA SER A 271 -5.24 17.52 -2.86
C SER A 271 -6.32 17.33 -1.78
N ALA A 272 -6.48 16.09 -1.24
CA ALA A 272 -7.61 15.74 -0.37
C ALA A 272 -7.26 15.64 1.13
N SER A 273 -6.00 15.48 1.50
CA SER A 273 -5.56 15.12 2.85
C SER A 273 -5.93 16.15 3.93
N ARG A 274 -5.90 17.44 3.58
CA ARG A 274 -6.13 18.53 4.52
C ARG A 274 -7.48 18.43 5.25
N SER A 275 -8.55 18.13 4.51
CA SER A 275 -9.90 18.00 5.06
C SER A 275 -10.02 16.85 6.06
N ARG A 276 -9.16 15.84 5.94
CA ARG A 276 -9.12 14.64 6.79
C ARG A 276 -8.19 14.77 8.00
N ARG A 277 -7.57 15.93 8.23
CA ARG A 277 -6.50 16.18 9.22
C ARG A 277 -5.23 15.34 8.94
N VAL A 278 -4.93 15.09 7.69
CA VAL A 278 -3.66 14.50 7.26
C VAL A 278 -2.82 15.60 6.64
N SER A 279 -1.55 15.70 7.01
CA SER A 279 -0.57 16.61 6.45
C SER A 279 0.56 15.81 5.82
N ILE A 280 1.08 16.30 4.69
CA ILE A 280 2.20 15.67 3.99
C ILE A 280 3.30 16.71 3.85
N VAL A 281 4.50 16.36 4.25
CA VAL A 281 5.70 17.19 4.17
C VAL A 281 6.69 16.48 3.25
N PRO A 282 6.68 16.79 1.94
CA PRO A 282 7.63 16.20 1.01
C PRO A 282 8.96 16.93 1.09
N MET A 283 10.07 16.20 1.14
CA MET A 283 11.42 16.73 1.05
C MET A 283 12.04 16.23 -0.25
N ILE A 284 12.46 17.15 -1.09
CA ILE A 284 13.04 16.89 -2.41
C ILE A 284 14.39 17.59 -2.55
N GLN A 285 15.29 17.01 -3.31
CA GLN A 285 16.56 17.64 -3.64
C GLN A 285 16.42 18.62 -4.81
N SER A 286 15.48 18.37 -5.73
CA SER A 286 15.19 19.26 -6.85
C SER A 286 13.80 19.00 -7.42
N PHE A 287 13.22 19.99 -8.08
CA PHE A 287 11.97 19.84 -8.83
C PHE A 287 12.11 18.86 -10.01
N ALA A 288 13.31 18.73 -10.59
CA ALA A 288 13.56 17.77 -11.66
C ALA A 288 13.33 16.32 -11.23
N GLN A 289 13.67 15.96 -9.97
CA GLN A 289 13.38 14.62 -9.44
C GLN A 289 11.86 14.39 -9.29
N LEU A 290 11.12 15.38 -8.83
CA LEU A 290 9.67 15.30 -8.71
C LEU A 290 9.02 15.15 -10.11
N ASN A 291 9.45 15.97 -11.08
CA ASN A 291 9.01 15.88 -12.48
C ASN A 291 9.30 14.51 -13.11
N LYS A 292 10.43 13.90 -12.78
CA LYS A 292 10.78 12.55 -13.25
C LYS A 292 9.80 11.49 -12.77
N ASN A 293 9.37 11.57 -11.51
CA ASN A 293 8.51 10.56 -10.90
C ASN A 293 7.04 10.76 -11.22
N TYR A 294 6.56 12.00 -11.25
CA TYR A 294 5.13 12.31 -11.35
C TYR A 294 4.73 12.95 -12.67
N GLY A 295 5.69 13.20 -13.58
CA GLY A 295 5.47 14.05 -14.74
C GLY A 295 5.33 15.53 -14.35
N LYS A 296 5.31 16.42 -15.33
CA LYS A 296 5.24 17.85 -15.07
C LYS A 296 3.94 18.26 -14.40
N GLU A 297 2.81 17.76 -14.91
CA GLU A 297 1.46 18.08 -14.39
C GLU A 297 1.27 17.53 -12.96
N GLY A 298 1.67 16.28 -12.69
CA GLY A 298 1.57 15.69 -11.35
C GLY A 298 2.47 16.39 -10.35
N ALA A 299 3.67 16.79 -10.75
CA ALA A 299 4.57 17.57 -9.90
C ALA A 299 4.00 18.96 -9.58
N GLU A 300 3.40 19.65 -10.55
CA GLU A 300 2.70 20.93 -10.35
C GLU A 300 1.56 20.78 -9.35
N ILE A 301 0.73 19.73 -9.47
CA ILE A 301 -0.35 19.46 -8.51
C ILE A 301 0.21 19.29 -7.08
N ILE A 302 1.30 18.56 -6.91
CA ILE A 302 1.93 18.36 -5.61
C ILE A 302 2.43 19.69 -5.04
N ILE A 303 3.14 20.48 -5.85
CA ILE A 303 3.73 21.76 -5.43
C ILE A 303 2.63 22.76 -5.05
N ASP A 304 1.57 22.89 -5.85
CA ASP A 304 0.49 23.83 -5.63
C ASP A 304 -0.32 23.54 -4.35
N ASN A 305 -0.31 22.28 -3.90
CA ASN A 305 -0.91 21.88 -2.64
C ASN A 305 0.02 22.03 -1.42
N CYS A 306 1.31 22.37 -1.63
CA CYS A 306 2.25 22.72 -0.57
C CYS A 306 2.16 24.24 -0.30
N GLN A 307 1.41 24.63 0.72
CA GLN A 307 1.19 26.06 1.06
C GLN A 307 2.44 26.75 1.56
N ASP A 308 3.34 26.00 2.20
CA ASP A 308 4.61 26.50 2.70
C ASP A 308 5.74 25.78 1.94
N THR A 309 6.69 26.53 1.39
CA THR A 309 7.88 25.99 0.72
C THR A 309 9.13 26.54 1.38
N ILE A 310 9.98 25.62 1.85
CA ILE A 310 11.25 25.97 2.49
C ILE A 310 12.39 25.60 1.54
N PHE A 311 13.18 26.59 1.16
CA PHE A 311 14.37 26.41 0.34
C PHE A 311 15.62 26.31 1.24
N GLY A 312 16.20 25.11 1.36
CA GLY A 312 17.40 24.86 2.15
C GLY A 312 18.70 25.19 1.43
N GLY A 313 18.69 25.13 0.08
CA GLY A 313 19.82 25.41 -0.78
C GLY A 313 19.59 24.86 -2.19
N PHE A 314 20.24 25.44 -3.20
CA PHE A 314 20.13 25.01 -4.60
C PHE A 314 21.31 25.57 -5.42
N ALA A 315 21.58 24.95 -6.57
CA ALA A 315 22.57 25.47 -7.50
C ALA A 315 22.08 26.79 -8.15
N PRO A 316 22.95 27.81 -8.35
CA PRO A 316 22.54 29.14 -8.79
C PRO A 316 21.75 29.18 -10.10
N ASN A 317 22.01 28.27 -11.03
CA ASN A 317 21.35 28.19 -12.34
C ASN A 317 20.40 27.00 -12.45
N SER A 318 19.80 26.59 -11.34
CA SER A 318 18.85 25.47 -11.32
C SER A 318 17.40 25.94 -11.52
N GLU A 319 16.52 25.03 -11.96
CA GLU A 319 15.07 25.27 -11.99
C GLU A 319 14.55 25.74 -10.63
N SER A 320 15.09 25.20 -9.52
CA SER A 320 14.72 25.61 -8.17
C SER A 320 15.05 27.08 -7.89
N ALA A 321 16.17 27.57 -8.40
CA ALA A 321 16.54 28.99 -8.29
C ALA A 321 15.58 29.90 -9.09
N GLU A 322 15.18 29.46 -10.28
CA GLU A 322 14.22 30.21 -11.10
C GLU A 322 12.82 30.25 -10.46
N VAL A 323 12.34 29.13 -9.91
CA VAL A 323 11.06 29.06 -9.21
C VAL A 323 11.05 30.00 -8.01
N LEU A 324 12.10 29.97 -7.19
CA LEU A 324 12.23 30.90 -6.05
C LEU A 324 12.25 32.35 -6.52
N SER A 325 13.05 32.66 -7.53
CA SER A 325 13.14 34.02 -8.07
C SER A 325 11.82 34.55 -8.57
N LYS A 326 11.04 33.72 -9.29
CA LYS A 326 9.69 34.08 -9.77
C LYS A 326 8.71 34.25 -8.61
N SER A 327 8.81 33.43 -7.56
CA SER A 327 7.93 33.53 -6.38
C SER A 327 8.19 34.81 -5.55
N LEU A 328 9.39 35.32 -5.55
CA LEU A 328 9.75 36.58 -4.89
C LEU A 328 9.30 37.82 -5.66
N GLY A 329 8.97 37.66 -6.94
CA GLY A 329 8.57 38.75 -7.82
C GLY A 329 9.75 39.63 -8.28
N CYS A 330 9.43 40.63 -9.09
CA CYS A 330 10.40 41.65 -9.54
C CYS A 330 10.22 42.91 -8.70
N LYS A 331 11.34 43.48 -8.28
CA LYS A 331 11.37 44.86 -7.76
C LYS A 331 11.42 45.85 -8.90
#